data_de16a93e9a606bf62e2b7ca40fe95d43
#
_entry.id   de16a93e9a606bf62e2b7ca40fe95d43
#
_cell.length_a   1.000
_cell.length_b   1.000
_cell.length_c   1.000
_cell.angle_alpha   90.00
_cell.angle_beta   90.00
_cell.angle_gamma   90.00
#
_symmetry.space_group_name_H-M   'P 1'
#
loop_
_entity.id
_entity.type
_entity.pdbx_description
1 polymer ?
#
loop_
_entity_poly.entity_id
_entity_poly.type
_entity_poly.pdbx_seq_one_letter_code
_entity_poly.pdbx_strand_id
1 'polypeptide(L)'
;MCPPSLDTPTCDTETRRFNQEAAKLGAGVEIWTISRDLPFAQKRWCGAAGVTSVKTLSDFRERAFGPAYGVEIKDGPIAGLTARAVFVVGKDGKVKHVEYVKEIGSEPNYDAALAAAKSAS
;
A
#
# COMPACT_ATOMS: atom_id res chain seq x y z
N MET A 1 0.98 2.69 0.51
CA MET A 1 1.28 1.63 -0.45
C MET A 1 0.02 1.13 -1.13
N CYS A 2 0.16 0.60 -2.31
CA CYS A 2 -0.97 0.02 -3.05
C CYS A 2 -0.58 -1.36 -3.59
N PRO A 3 -1.13 -2.44 -3.02
CA PRO A 3 -1.00 -3.78 -3.57
C PRO A 3 -2.14 -4.08 -4.54
N PRO A 4 -2.00 -5.07 -5.42
CA PRO A 4 -3.11 -5.52 -6.25
C PRO A 4 -4.33 -6.01 -5.45
N SER A 5 -4.11 -6.85 -4.47
CA SER A 5 -5.15 -7.33 -3.54
C SER A 5 -4.52 -7.92 -2.29
N LEU A 6 -5.11 -7.67 -1.13
CA LEU A 6 -4.67 -8.25 0.15
C LEU A 6 -4.77 -9.78 0.17
N ASP A 7 -5.58 -10.37 -0.69
CA ASP A 7 -5.74 -11.81 -0.78
C ASP A 7 -4.64 -12.51 -1.62
N THR A 8 -3.70 -11.76 -2.19
CA THR A 8 -2.54 -12.35 -2.88
C THR A 8 -1.38 -12.53 -1.92
N PRO A 9 -0.53 -13.58 -2.10
CA PRO A 9 0.54 -13.88 -1.11
C PRO A 9 1.53 -12.74 -0.91
N THR A 10 1.99 -12.11 -1.97
CA THR A 10 2.97 -11.01 -1.87
C THR A 10 2.37 -9.78 -1.20
N CYS A 11 1.12 -9.46 -1.49
CA CYS A 11 0.43 -8.33 -0.87
C CYS A 11 0.19 -8.55 0.62
N ASP A 12 -0.13 -9.78 1.00
CA ASP A 12 -0.25 -10.18 2.39
C ASP A 12 1.08 -9.97 3.12
N THR A 13 2.17 -10.49 2.56
CA THR A 13 3.52 -10.33 3.11
C THR A 13 3.92 -8.86 3.23
N GLU A 14 3.70 -8.08 2.19
CA GLU A 14 4.01 -6.65 2.15
C GLU A 14 3.29 -5.88 3.26
N THR A 15 2.00 -6.10 3.40
CA THR A 15 1.19 -5.38 4.39
C THR A 15 1.57 -5.78 5.81
N ARG A 16 1.86 -7.05 6.05
CA ARG A 16 2.35 -7.52 7.36
C ARG A 16 3.70 -6.92 7.69
N ARG A 17 4.61 -6.82 6.72
CA ARG A 17 5.93 -6.22 6.93
C ARG A 17 5.80 -4.75 7.31
N PHE A 18 5.00 -3.97 6.58
CA PHE A 18 4.79 -2.57 6.92
C PHE A 18 4.09 -2.40 8.27
N ASN A 19 3.19 -3.31 8.62
CA ASN A 19 2.56 -3.28 9.96
C ASN A 19 3.59 -3.46 11.07
N GLN A 20 4.53 -4.39 10.90
CA GLN A 20 5.60 -4.60 11.88
C GLN A 20 6.51 -3.38 12.00
N GLU A 21 6.83 -2.74 10.88
CA GLU A 21 7.71 -1.59 10.84
C GLU A 21 7.03 -0.28 11.29
N ALA A 22 5.69 -0.22 11.27
CA ALA A 22 4.93 0.96 11.64
C ALA A 22 5.28 1.46 13.06
N ALA A 23 5.44 0.53 13.99
CA ALA A 23 5.77 0.86 15.38
C ALA A 23 7.12 1.55 15.51
N LYS A 24 8.04 1.28 14.59
CA LYS A 24 9.40 1.85 14.59
C LYS A 24 9.46 3.27 14.02
N LEU A 25 8.42 3.69 13.27
CA LEU A 25 8.36 5.01 12.63
C LEU A 25 7.86 6.12 13.56
N GLY A 26 7.28 5.75 14.70
CA GLY A 26 6.75 6.71 15.66
C GLY A 26 5.38 7.26 15.29
N ALA A 27 4.84 8.13 16.16
CA ALA A 27 3.47 8.65 16.05
C ALA A 27 3.26 9.63 14.89
N GLY A 28 4.33 10.19 14.34
CA GLY A 28 4.24 11.19 13.26
C GLY A 28 4.06 10.60 11.87
N VAL A 29 4.05 9.28 11.72
CA VAL A 29 3.93 8.60 10.42
C VAL A 29 2.76 7.64 10.43
N GLU A 30 1.92 7.73 9.41
CA GLU A 30 0.83 6.78 9.17
C GLU A 30 1.14 5.94 7.93
N ILE A 31 0.80 4.66 7.99
CA ILE A 31 0.92 3.76 6.84
C ILE A 31 -0.49 3.40 6.35
N TRP A 32 -0.74 3.68 5.07
CA TRP A 32 -2.01 3.38 4.42
C TRP A 32 -1.79 2.33 3.34
N THR A 33 -2.63 1.32 3.32
CA THR A 33 -2.71 0.34 2.24
C THR A 33 -3.98 0.62 1.46
N ILE A 34 -3.84 0.91 0.17
CA ILE A 34 -4.95 1.25 -0.71
C ILE A 34 -5.07 0.17 -1.77
N SER A 35 -6.22 -0.47 -1.86
CA SER A 35 -6.48 -1.53 -2.83
C SER A 35 -7.90 -1.47 -3.38
N ARG A 36 -8.17 -2.25 -4.43
CA ARG A 36 -9.51 -2.40 -5.01
C ARG A 36 -10.35 -3.45 -4.28
N ASP A 37 -9.81 -4.06 -3.22
CA ASP A 37 -10.59 -4.93 -2.35
C ASP A 37 -11.76 -4.17 -1.73
N LEU A 38 -12.88 -4.85 -1.51
CA LEU A 38 -14.01 -4.26 -0.82
C LEU A 38 -13.64 -3.92 0.63
N PRO A 39 -14.20 -2.87 1.23
CA PRO A 39 -13.92 -2.52 2.63
C PRO A 39 -14.19 -3.68 3.60
N PHE A 40 -15.19 -4.48 3.32
CA PHE A 40 -15.54 -5.66 4.13
C PHE A 40 -14.43 -6.72 4.08
N ALA A 41 -13.88 -6.96 2.89
CA ALA A 41 -12.77 -7.90 2.71
C ALA A 41 -11.50 -7.40 3.39
N GLN A 42 -11.22 -6.10 3.30
CA GLN A 42 -10.08 -5.49 3.99
C GLN A 42 -10.20 -5.65 5.51
N LYS A 43 -11.37 -5.40 6.06
CA LYS A 43 -11.64 -5.54 7.50
C LYS A 43 -11.46 -6.98 7.96
N ARG A 44 -11.99 -7.94 7.21
CA ARG A 44 -11.82 -9.37 7.49
C ARG A 44 -10.35 -9.76 7.48
N TRP A 45 -9.61 -9.33 6.46
CA TRP A 45 -8.19 -9.63 6.33
C TRP A 45 -7.38 -9.07 7.49
N CYS A 46 -7.58 -7.80 7.85
CA CYS A 46 -6.90 -7.17 8.98
C CYS A 46 -7.16 -7.90 10.29
N GLY A 47 -8.38 -8.32 10.53
CA GLY A 47 -8.75 -9.08 11.73
C GLY A 47 -8.05 -10.44 11.78
N ALA A 48 -8.07 -11.17 10.68
CA ALA A 48 -7.43 -12.50 10.59
C ALA A 48 -5.91 -12.42 10.68
N ALA A 49 -5.30 -11.37 10.10
CA ALA A 49 -3.85 -11.18 10.08
C ALA A 49 -3.30 -10.50 11.33
N GLY A 50 -4.14 -9.97 12.19
CA GLY A 50 -3.71 -9.21 13.37
C GLY A 50 -3.04 -7.88 13.03
N VAL A 51 -3.41 -7.28 11.90
CA VAL A 51 -2.85 -6.01 11.44
C VAL A 51 -3.65 -4.86 12.03
N THR A 52 -3.02 -4.06 12.88
CA THR A 52 -3.66 -2.96 13.62
C THR A 52 -3.02 -1.61 13.42
N SER A 53 -1.76 -1.58 12.92
CA SER A 53 -0.98 -0.35 12.78
C SER A 53 -0.98 0.23 11.38
N VAL A 54 -1.67 -0.42 10.45
CA VAL A 54 -1.83 0.03 9.07
C VAL A 54 -3.31 0.28 8.80
N LYS A 55 -3.63 1.42 8.20
CA LYS A 55 -4.99 1.72 7.76
C LYS A 55 -5.22 1.16 6.37
N THR A 56 -6.31 0.44 6.18
CA THR A 56 -6.72 -0.05 4.86
C THR A 56 -7.80 0.86 4.29
N LEU A 57 -7.62 1.26 3.04
CA LEU A 57 -8.54 2.12 2.30
C LEU A 57 -8.92 1.44 0.99
N SER A 58 -10.20 1.47 0.65
CA SER A 58 -10.69 0.84 -0.57
C SER A 58 -10.89 1.86 -1.68
N ASP A 59 -10.28 1.60 -2.84
CA ASP A 59 -10.48 2.36 -4.08
C ASP A 59 -11.51 1.69 -4.99
N PHE A 60 -12.38 0.83 -4.43
CA PHE A 60 -13.38 0.11 -5.21
C PHE A 60 -14.47 1.05 -5.73
N ARG A 61 -14.99 1.93 -4.89
CA ARG A 61 -16.20 2.71 -5.18
C ARG A 61 -15.99 3.72 -6.31
N GLU A 62 -15.04 4.63 -6.14
CA GLU A 62 -14.83 5.73 -7.08
C GLU A 62 -13.70 5.47 -8.05
N ARG A 63 -12.82 4.52 -7.73
CA ARG A 63 -11.69 4.10 -8.56
C ARG A 63 -10.79 5.26 -8.97
N ALA A 64 -10.71 6.27 -8.13
CA ALA A 64 -9.98 7.51 -8.41
C ALA A 64 -8.49 7.42 -8.14
N PHE A 65 -8.08 6.60 -7.16
CA PHE A 65 -6.68 6.50 -6.75
C PHE A 65 -5.80 5.90 -7.85
N GLY A 66 -6.25 4.82 -8.49
CA GLY A 66 -5.48 4.14 -9.54
C GLY A 66 -5.05 5.07 -10.66
N PRO A 67 -5.98 5.77 -11.34
CA PRO A 67 -5.63 6.73 -12.37
C PRO A 67 -4.82 7.92 -11.85
N ALA A 68 -5.18 8.46 -10.68
CA ALA A 68 -4.53 9.64 -10.13
C ALA A 68 -3.05 9.41 -9.81
N TYR A 69 -2.70 8.21 -9.34
CA TYR A 69 -1.32 7.87 -8.99
C TYR A 69 -0.62 7.03 -10.05
N GLY A 70 -1.26 6.80 -11.20
CA GLY A 70 -0.66 6.07 -12.32
C GLY A 70 -0.44 4.59 -12.05
N VAL A 71 -1.28 3.96 -11.25
CA VAL A 71 -1.14 2.55 -10.86
C VAL A 71 -2.29 1.66 -11.35
N GLU A 72 -3.16 2.17 -12.21
CA GLU A 72 -4.26 1.38 -12.78
C GLU A 72 -3.74 0.30 -13.72
N ILE A 73 -4.09 -0.96 -13.49
CA ILE A 73 -3.80 -2.04 -14.43
C ILE A 73 -4.94 -2.07 -15.44
N LYS A 74 -4.64 -1.75 -16.70
CA LYS A 74 -5.65 -1.53 -17.74
C LYS A 74 -6.00 -2.78 -18.54
N ASP A 75 -5.10 -3.75 -18.60
CA ASP A 75 -5.30 -4.96 -19.40
C ASP A 75 -4.73 -6.19 -18.70
N GLY A 76 -4.98 -7.37 -19.29
CA GLY A 76 -4.51 -8.64 -18.77
C GLY A 76 -5.44 -9.26 -17.72
N PRO A 77 -5.01 -10.39 -17.13
CA PRO A 77 -5.87 -11.17 -16.21
C PRO A 77 -6.27 -10.44 -14.94
N ILE A 78 -5.49 -9.45 -14.51
CA ILE A 78 -5.78 -8.67 -13.28
C ILE A 78 -6.13 -7.22 -13.59
N ALA A 79 -6.62 -6.95 -14.79
CA ALA A 79 -7.11 -5.62 -15.14
C ALA A 79 -8.17 -5.15 -14.14
N GLY A 80 -8.11 -3.87 -13.78
CA GLY A 80 -9.01 -3.28 -12.77
C GLY A 80 -8.42 -3.28 -11.36
N LEU A 81 -7.36 -4.02 -11.11
CA LEU A 81 -6.59 -3.93 -9.87
C LEU A 81 -5.53 -2.83 -9.99
N THR A 82 -4.80 -2.58 -8.92
CA THR A 82 -3.70 -1.62 -8.93
C THR A 82 -2.36 -2.32 -8.98
N ALA A 83 -1.41 -1.74 -9.72
CA ALA A 83 -0.03 -2.19 -9.72
C ALA A 83 0.59 -1.96 -8.35
N ARG A 84 1.54 -2.82 -7.96
CA ARG A 84 2.22 -2.66 -6.68
C ARG A 84 3.12 -1.43 -6.71
N ALA A 85 2.92 -0.52 -5.77
CA ALA A 85 3.72 0.69 -5.66
C ALA A 85 3.76 1.19 -4.22
N VAL A 86 4.78 1.96 -3.90
CA VAL A 86 4.93 2.61 -2.60
C VAL A 86 5.16 4.10 -2.84
N PHE A 87 4.42 4.92 -2.14
CA PHE A 87 4.55 6.37 -2.16
C PHE A 87 4.78 6.85 -0.73
N VAL A 88 5.73 7.75 -0.54
CA VAL A 88 5.90 8.46 0.73
C VAL A 88 5.52 9.91 0.49
N VAL A 89 4.57 10.40 1.28
CA VAL A 89 4.06 11.77 1.18
C VAL A 89 4.47 12.53 2.44
N GLY A 90 5.09 13.68 2.25
CA GLY A 90 5.53 14.53 3.35
C GLY A 90 4.39 15.35 3.95
N LYS A 91 4.68 16.04 5.05
CA LYS A 91 3.71 16.91 5.73
C LYS A 91 3.20 18.06 4.86
N ASP A 92 4.00 18.47 3.87
CA ASP A 92 3.65 19.51 2.90
C ASP A 92 2.75 18.99 1.77
N GLY A 93 2.34 17.72 1.81
CA GLY A 93 1.52 17.10 0.78
C GLY A 93 2.27 16.69 -0.47
N LYS A 94 3.58 16.81 -0.49
CA LYS A 94 4.41 16.45 -1.65
C LYS A 94 4.94 15.04 -1.53
N VAL A 95 5.00 14.34 -2.66
CA VAL A 95 5.57 12.99 -2.74
C VAL A 95 7.09 13.09 -2.61
N LYS A 96 7.65 12.37 -1.63
CA LYS A 96 9.09 12.37 -1.34
C LYS A 96 9.79 11.11 -1.85
N HIS A 97 9.04 10.03 -2.07
CA HIS A 97 9.57 8.77 -2.55
C HIS A 97 8.50 8.05 -3.35
N VAL A 98 8.90 7.46 -4.47
CA VAL A 98 8.03 6.64 -5.32
C VAL A 98 8.79 5.39 -5.74
N GLU A 99 8.15 4.24 -5.60
CA GLU A 99 8.62 3.01 -6.19
C GLU A 99 7.46 2.32 -6.90
N TYR A 100 7.61 2.07 -8.19
CA TYR A 100 6.72 1.19 -8.96
C TYR A 100 7.44 -0.16 -9.08
N VAL A 101 6.88 -1.20 -8.47
CA VAL A 101 7.49 -2.54 -8.49
C VAL A 101 7.21 -3.18 -9.85
N LYS A 102 8.29 -3.55 -10.57
CA LYS A 102 8.19 -4.02 -11.96
C LYS A 102 7.41 -5.32 -12.09
N GLU A 103 7.66 -6.27 -11.18
CA GLU A 103 7.03 -7.59 -11.21
C GLU A 103 5.95 -7.68 -10.15
N ILE A 104 4.75 -8.10 -10.55
CA ILE A 104 3.59 -8.13 -9.65
C ILE A 104 3.80 -9.05 -8.44
N GLY A 105 4.62 -10.08 -8.58
CA GLY A 105 4.95 -11.00 -7.50
C GLY A 105 6.14 -10.59 -6.64
N SER A 106 6.79 -9.47 -6.94
CA SER A 106 7.95 -9.01 -6.18
C SER A 106 7.56 -8.06 -5.07
N GLU A 107 8.32 -8.09 -3.98
CA GLU A 107 8.15 -7.17 -2.86
C GLU A 107 8.82 -5.83 -3.16
N PRO A 108 8.37 -4.73 -2.54
CA PRO A 108 9.02 -3.43 -2.69
C PRO A 108 10.32 -3.37 -1.87
N ASN A 109 11.09 -2.29 -2.09
CA ASN A 109 12.25 -1.99 -1.26
C ASN A 109 11.79 -1.33 0.04
N TYR A 110 11.60 -2.12 1.07
CA TYR A 110 11.12 -1.65 2.37
C TYR A 110 12.06 -0.64 3.01
N ASP A 111 13.36 -0.90 2.96
CA ASP A 111 14.35 -0.03 3.62
C ASP A 111 14.36 1.36 3.01
N ALA A 112 14.28 1.46 1.68
CA ALA A 112 14.21 2.75 1.00
C ALA A 112 12.95 3.54 1.36
N ALA A 113 11.79 2.86 1.39
CA ALA A 113 10.52 3.48 1.77
C ALA A 113 10.53 3.96 3.23
N LEU A 114 11.03 3.13 4.14
CA LEU A 114 11.10 3.45 5.56
C LEU A 114 12.07 4.59 5.84
N ALA A 115 13.23 4.61 5.15
CA ALA A 115 14.19 5.70 5.27
C ALA A 115 13.59 7.03 4.77
N ALA A 116 12.88 7.01 3.66
CA ALA A 116 12.19 8.18 3.12
C ALA A 116 11.11 8.68 4.09
N ALA A 117 10.35 7.77 4.71
CA ALA A 117 9.32 8.11 5.69
C ALA A 117 9.91 8.80 6.93
N LYS A 118 11.03 8.31 7.43
CA LYS A 118 11.75 8.92 8.56
C LYS A 118 12.24 10.33 8.21
N SER A 119 12.78 10.50 7.01
CA SER A 119 13.28 11.81 6.56
C SER A 119 12.16 12.81 6.33
N ALA A 120 10.96 12.35 5.96
CA ALA A 120 9.82 13.20 5.66
C ALA A 120 8.99 13.58 6.90
N SER A 121 9.24 12.93 8.02
CA SER A 121 8.47 13.16 9.26
C SER A 121 8.93 14.37 10.08
#